data_c8790664d1cad605eced296ed298d009
#
_entry.id   c8790664d1cad605eced296ed298d009
#
_cell.length_a   1.000
_cell.length_b   1.000
_cell.length_c   1.000
_cell.angle_alpha   90.00
_cell.angle_beta   90.00
_cell.angle_gamma   90.00
#
_symmetry.space_group_name_H-M   'P 1'
#
loop_
_entity.id
_entity.type
_entity.pdbx_description
1 polymer ?
#
loop_
_entity_poly.entity_id
_entity_poly.type
_entity_poly.pdbx_seq_one_letter_code
_entity_poly.pdbx_strand_id
1 'polypeptide(L)'
;MGVEWGELPPELLESISKTLTIYVDYLRFRSVCRSWRSSVPKIPLHLPPQLPWLMLSRRAFFDLSLNKTHLLNPQPSHRTRICGSSHGWLVMLDETPQIRLLNPLTRATRPLPPLHAFPNVVAFDHANVGREYLIQNPYGGLYAFNLRQMCNSFLGKVVLSASPTLNDDFAALAIVGQNNLAFCRNGYDSWIFLNGEEEEMNCWEDVVNYNGLFFAVSKGGTIAVCDAGEGCFPPRVSIIQTTTPFGFAGDIHYAVFSAGDMLLLIRVLDQDFSDHAGEESDLVYRTVGFEVFKMNWGLLTWQRVETLGERVLFVGGNSSLSFCASDFVGCSADCIYFTDDYSESNDDDACGKHDLGVFRLRDKSIEPLPCFNQNSCSRLRWPLPIWVSPNPC
;
A
#
# COMPACT_ATOMS: atom_id res chain seq x y z
N MET A 1 -15.60 -28.16 -41.07
CA MET A 1 -14.81 -26.94 -41.18
C MET A 1 -14.69 -26.40 -39.75
N GLY A 2 -13.50 -26.46 -39.15
CA GLY A 2 -13.24 -25.87 -37.84
C GLY A 2 -13.21 -24.36 -38.00
N VAL A 3 -13.87 -23.64 -37.10
CA VAL A 3 -13.77 -22.18 -37.04
C VAL A 3 -12.35 -21.83 -36.59
N GLU A 4 -11.59 -21.15 -37.44
CA GLU A 4 -10.25 -20.66 -37.08
C GLU A 4 -10.40 -19.37 -36.24
N TRP A 5 -10.43 -19.52 -34.96
CA TRP A 5 -10.58 -18.41 -34.00
C TRP A 5 -9.51 -17.29 -34.17
N GLY A 6 -8.35 -17.64 -34.78
CA GLY A 6 -7.30 -16.67 -35.08
C GLY A 6 -7.61 -15.69 -36.21
N GLU A 7 -8.61 -16.03 -37.05
CA GLU A 7 -9.00 -15.26 -38.23
C GLU A 7 -10.28 -14.42 -38.03
N LEU A 8 -10.75 -14.29 -36.78
CA LEU A 8 -11.90 -13.44 -36.49
C LEU A 8 -11.61 -11.97 -36.92
N PRO A 9 -12.59 -11.30 -37.54
CA PRO A 9 -12.51 -9.89 -37.88
C PRO A 9 -12.21 -9.04 -36.64
N PRO A 10 -11.37 -7.98 -36.75
CA PRO A 10 -11.04 -7.11 -35.65
C PRO A 10 -12.27 -6.50 -34.93
N GLU A 11 -13.31 -6.18 -35.69
CA GLU A 11 -14.56 -5.58 -35.16
C GLU A 11 -15.32 -6.53 -34.24
N LEU A 12 -15.29 -7.85 -34.55
CA LEU A 12 -15.88 -8.86 -33.70
C LEU A 12 -15.04 -9.07 -32.42
N LEU A 13 -13.72 -9.07 -32.56
CA LEU A 13 -12.81 -9.14 -31.40
C LEU A 13 -12.98 -7.96 -30.46
N GLU A 14 -13.11 -6.75 -31.02
CA GLU A 14 -13.39 -5.57 -30.24
C GLU A 14 -14.74 -5.67 -29.53
N SER A 15 -15.79 -6.10 -30.23
CA SER A 15 -17.13 -6.30 -29.67
C SER A 15 -17.11 -7.32 -28.51
N ILE A 16 -16.44 -8.45 -28.68
CA ILE A 16 -16.27 -9.47 -27.63
C ILE A 16 -15.50 -8.87 -26.45
N SER A 17 -14.42 -8.14 -26.70
CA SER A 17 -13.61 -7.57 -25.64
C SER A 17 -14.41 -6.59 -24.75
N LYS A 18 -15.37 -5.87 -25.33
CA LYS A 18 -16.25 -4.94 -24.62
C LYS A 18 -17.27 -5.62 -23.69
N THR A 19 -17.52 -6.92 -23.87
CA THR A 19 -18.36 -7.71 -22.95
C THR A 19 -17.63 -8.22 -21.72
N LEU A 20 -16.30 -8.14 -21.73
CA LEU A 20 -15.49 -8.54 -20.59
C LEU A 20 -15.60 -7.47 -19.51
N THR A 21 -15.73 -7.89 -18.26
CA THR A 21 -15.84 -7.01 -17.08
C THR A 21 -14.69 -7.19 -16.09
N ILE A 22 -13.81 -8.18 -16.32
CA ILE A 22 -12.73 -8.54 -15.41
C ILE A 22 -11.37 -8.35 -16.11
N TYR A 23 -10.45 -7.65 -15.46
CA TYR A 23 -9.12 -7.36 -16.02
C TYR A 23 -8.31 -8.60 -16.39
N VAL A 24 -8.37 -9.66 -15.58
CA VAL A 24 -7.65 -10.91 -15.89
C VAL A 24 -8.15 -11.54 -17.16
N ASP A 25 -9.47 -11.54 -17.37
CA ASP A 25 -10.05 -12.14 -18.57
C ASP A 25 -9.73 -11.29 -19.81
N TYR A 26 -9.70 -9.98 -19.66
CA TYR A 26 -9.22 -9.10 -20.73
C TYR A 26 -7.75 -9.35 -21.09
N LEU A 27 -6.88 -9.52 -20.11
CA LEU A 27 -5.47 -9.88 -20.37
C LEU A 27 -5.32 -11.26 -21.00
N ARG A 28 -6.12 -12.25 -20.55
CA ARG A 28 -6.15 -13.58 -21.17
C ARG A 28 -6.62 -13.50 -22.60
N PHE A 29 -7.69 -12.74 -22.86
CA PHE A 29 -8.18 -12.46 -24.21
C PHE A 29 -7.05 -11.92 -25.11
N ARG A 30 -6.33 -10.89 -24.67
CA ARG A 30 -5.19 -10.33 -25.40
C ARG A 30 -4.01 -11.28 -25.55
N SER A 31 -3.91 -12.32 -24.72
CA SER A 31 -2.83 -13.31 -24.76
C SER A 31 -3.07 -14.48 -25.71
N VAL A 32 -4.27 -14.62 -26.29
CA VAL A 32 -4.63 -15.73 -27.18
C VAL A 32 -3.71 -15.79 -28.40
N CYS A 33 -3.60 -14.70 -29.17
CA CYS A 33 -2.67 -14.59 -30.30
C CYS A 33 -2.33 -13.12 -30.62
N ARG A 34 -1.47 -12.91 -31.63
CA ARG A 34 -1.08 -11.56 -32.06
C ARG A 34 -2.27 -10.78 -32.64
N SER A 35 -3.12 -11.42 -33.45
CA SER A 35 -4.32 -10.79 -34.02
C SER A 35 -5.24 -10.28 -32.93
N TRP A 36 -5.60 -11.10 -31.95
CA TRP A 36 -6.44 -10.71 -30.83
C TRP A 36 -5.83 -9.55 -30.02
N ARG A 37 -4.51 -9.59 -29.81
CA ARG A 37 -3.80 -8.54 -29.08
C ARG A 37 -3.82 -7.19 -29.79
N SER A 38 -3.68 -7.19 -31.13
CA SER A 38 -3.64 -5.96 -31.92
C SER A 38 -5.03 -5.37 -32.17
N SER A 39 -6.09 -6.18 -32.09
CA SER A 39 -7.47 -5.77 -32.35
C SER A 39 -8.11 -5.00 -31.18
N VAL A 40 -7.51 -5.03 -29.99
CA VAL A 40 -8.08 -4.39 -28.80
C VAL A 40 -7.04 -3.53 -28.07
N PRO A 41 -7.45 -2.41 -27.44
CA PRO A 41 -6.52 -1.48 -26.82
C PRO A 41 -5.70 -2.15 -25.72
N LYS A 42 -4.50 -1.64 -25.47
CA LYS A 42 -3.67 -2.08 -24.35
C LYS A 42 -4.34 -1.74 -22.99
N ILE A 43 -4.98 -0.58 -22.96
CA ILE A 43 -5.64 -0.01 -21.78
C ILE A 43 -7.16 -0.12 -21.98
N PRO A 44 -7.86 -0.99 -21.25
CA PRO A 44 -9.30 -1.20 -21.40
C PRO A 44 -10.09 -0.15 -20.60
N LEU A 45 -10.28 1.03 -21.16
CA LEU A 45 -11.01 2.14 -20.49
C LEU A 45 -12.49 1.82 -20.20
N HIS A 46 -13.05 0.78 -20.83
CA HIS A 46 -14.43 0.36 -20.65
C HIS A 46 -14.66 -0.54 -19.43
N LEU A 47 -13.59 -1.11 -18.87
CA LEU A 47 -13.72 -2.00 -17.72
C LEU A 47 -14.08 -1.21 -16.46
N PRO A 48 -15.08 -1.67 -15.68
CA PRO A 48 -15.43 -1.03 -14.43
C PRO A 48 -14.28 -1.15 -13.41
N PRO A 49 -14.22 -0.26 -12.42
CA PRO A 49 -13.36 -0.44 -11.27
C PRO A 49 -13.58 -1.81 -10.64
N GLN A 50 -12.55 -2.40 -10.07
CA GLN A 50 -12.63 -3.70 -9.40
C GLN A 50 -12.18 -3.56 -7.94
N LEU A 51 -12.74 -4.41 -7.06
CA LEU A 51 -12.26 -4.50 -5.69
C LEU A 51 -10.79 -4.89 -5.67
N PRO A 52 -10.03 -4.43 -4.66
CA PRO A 52 -8.66 -4.83 -4.52
C PRO A 52 -8.57 -6.32 -4.22
N TRP A 53 -7.54 -6.95 -4.74
CA TRP A 53 -7.20 -8.33 -4.44
C TRP A 53 -6.28 -8.39 -3.23
N LEU A 54 -6.48 -9.36 -2.37
CA LEU A 54 -5.56 -9.63 -1.28
C LEU A 54 -4.41 -10.50 -1.79
N MET A 55 -3.20 -9.99 -1.70
CA MET A 55 -2.01 -10.79 -1.97
C MET A 55 -1.78 -11.77 -0.82
N LEU A 56 -2.03 -13.05 -1.07
CA LEU A 56 -1.85 -14.15 -0.10
C LEU A 56 -0.43 -14.71 -0.13
N SER A 57 0.24 -14.60 -1.24
CA SER A 57 1.63 -14.99 -1.45
C SER A 57 2.17 -14.28 -2.68
N ARG A 58 3.45 -14.49 -2.95
CA ARG A 58 4.11 -13.93 -4.15
C ARG A 58 3.43 -14.28 -5.47
N ARG A 59 2.57 -15.30 -5.49
CA ARG A 59 1.88 -15.78 -6.69
C ARG A 59 0.38 -15.85 -6.56
N ALA A 60 -0.15 -15.85 -5.34
CA ALA A 60 -1.56 -16.05 -5.08
C ALA A 60 -2.22 -14.73 -4.65
N PHE A 61 -3.25 -14.34 -5.38
CA PHE A 61 -4.04 -13.15 -5.13
C PHE A 61 -5.50 -13.56 -4.99
N PHE A 62 -6.12 -13.22 -3.88
CA PHE A 62 -7.50 -13.54 -3.62
C PHE A 62 -8.42 -12.41 -4.06
N ASP A 63 -9.38 -12.74 -4.90
CA ASP A 63 -10.43 -11.86 -5.39
C ASP A 63 -11.69 -12.04 -4.55
N LEU A 64 -12.04 -11.03 -3.78
CA LEU A 64 -13.24 -11.02 -2.94
C LEU A 64 -14.53 -11.13 -3.76
N SER A 65 -14.60 -10.46 -4.91
CA SER A 65 -15.79 -10.42 -5.75
C SER A 65 -16.15 -11.79 -6.32
N LEU A 66 -15.14 -12.58 -6.66
CA LEU A 66 -15.30 -13.91 -7.24
C LEU A 66 -15.14 -15.05 -6.22
N ASN A 67 -14.76 -14.72 -4.98
CA ASN A 67 -14.36 -15.69 -3.95
C ASN A 67 -13.35 -16.72 -4.50
N LYS A 68 -12.32 -16.22 -5.21
CA LYS A 68 -11.39 -17.06 -5.99
C LYS A 68 -9.96 -16.57 -5.85
N THR A 69 -9.02 -17.52 -5.80
CA THR A 69 -7.58 -17.22 -5.87
C THR A 69 -7.09 -17.25 -7.31
N HIS A 70 -6.47 -16.17 -7.74
CA HIS A 70 -5.75 -16.07 -9.00
C HIS A 70 -4.28 -16.37 -8.77
N LEU A 71 -3.73 -17.29 -9.56
CA LEU A 71 -2.30 -17.55 -9.60
C LEU A 71 -1.67 -16.67 -10.68
N LEU A 72 -0.91 -15.70 -10.26
CA LEU A 72 -0.09 -14.88 -11.14
C LEU A 72 1.36 -15.38 -11.06
N ASN A 73 2.16 -15.01 -12.05
CA ASN A 73 3.58 -15.37 -12.05
C ASN A 73 4.49 -14.12 -12.00
N PRO A 74 4.28 -13.19 -11.06
CA PRO A 74 5.32 -12.24 -10.70
C PRO A 74 6.37 -13.05 -9.95
N GLN A 75 7.64 -12.75 -10.14
CA GLN A 75 8.69 -13.41 -9.38
C GLN A 75 9.51 -12.38 -8.60
N PRO A 76 9.03 -11.87 -7.47
CA PRO A 76 9.94 -11.25 -6.53
C PRO A 76 10.85 -12.32 -5.93
N SER A 77 12.09 -11.98 -5.62
CA SER A 77 13.02 -12.87 -4.94
C SER A 77 12.49 -13.28 -3.55
N HIS A 78 13.06 -14.31 -2.93
CA HIS A 78 12.63 -14.78 -1.60
C HIS A 78 12.82 -13.76 -0.47
N ARG A 79 13.58 -12.70 -0.72
CA ARG A 79 13.98 -11.68 0.26
C ARG A 79 13.49 -10.27 -0.10
N THR A 80 12.36 -10.19 -0.80
CA THR A 80 11.75 -8.91 -1.20
C THR A 80 10.68 -8.51 -0.19
N ARG A 81 10.82 -7.32 0.39
CA ARG A 81 9.77 -6.66 1.16
C ARG A 81 8.88 -5.84 0.22
N ILE A 82 7.60 -5.77 0.53
CA ILE A 82 6.64 -4.88 -0.15
C ILE A 82 6.39 -3.68 0.77
N CYS A 83 6.77 -2.50 0.31
CA CYS A 83 6.67 -1.24 1.05
C CYS A 83 5.44 -0.42 0.66
N GLY A 84 4.53 -0.97 -0.12
CA GLY A 84 3.31 -0.30 -0.55
C GLY A 84 2.66 -0.93 -1.76
N SER A 85 1.40 -0.57 -1.96
CA SER A 85 0.65 -0.86 -3.18
C SER A 85 -0.16 0.37 -3.56
N SER A 86 -0.01 0.85 -4.77
CA SER A 86 -0.67 2.05 -5.27
C SER A 86 -0.93 1.92 -6.77
N HIS A 87 -2.15 2.28 -7.23
CA HIS A 87 -2.55 2.23 -8.64
C HIS A 87 -2.32 0.87 -9.34
N GLY A 88 -2.35 -0.25 -8.57
CA GLY A 88 -2.11 -1.59 -9.10
C GLY A 88 -0.64 -1.98 -9.21
N TRP A 89 0.26 -1.16 -8.69
CA TRP A 89 1.68 -1.42 -8.62
C TRP A 89 2.12 -1.73 -7.19
N LEU A 90 2.96 -2.73 -7.04
CA LEU A 90 3.65 -3.06 -5.80
C LEU A 90 4.97 -2.29 -5.74
N VAL A 91 5.27 -1.69 -4.60
CA VAL A 91 6.59 -1.11 -4.33
C VAL A 91 7.42 -2.16 -3.63
N MET A 92 8.48 -2.61 -4.28
CA MET A 92 9.31 -3.70 -3.81
C MET A 92 10.70 -3.22 -3.45
N LEU A 93 11.16 -3.66 -2.31
CA LEU A 93 12.51 -3.45 -1.80
C LEU A 93 13.20 -4.80 -1.61
N ASP A 94 14.29 -5.00 -2.31
CA ASP A 94 15.13 -6.20 -2.17
C ASP A 94 16.24 -5.95 -1.12
N GLU A 95 16.96 -6.99 -0.72
CA GLU A 95 18.20 -6.84 0.06
C GLU A 95 19.32 -6.13 -0.73
N THR A 96 19.14 -5.91 -2.02
CA THR A 96 19.94 -4.97 -2.80
C THR A 96 19.41 -3.55 -2.57
N PRO A 97 20.20 -2.48 -2.81
CA PRO A 97 19.74 -1.11 -2.60
C PRO A 97 18.61 -0.66 -3.53
N GLN A 98 18.09 -1.53 -4.40
CA GLN A 98 17.15 -1.18 -5.45
C GLN A 98 15.71 -1.16 -4.95
N ILE A 99 15.01 -0.06 -5.23
CA ILE A 99 13.57 0.06 -5.07
C ILE A 99 12.93 -0.11 -6.46
N ARG A 100 11.98 -1.03 -6.57
CA ARG A 100 11.33 -1.35 -7.85
C ARG A 100 9.82 -1.35 -7.73
N LEU A 101 9.17 -0.81 -8.72
CA LEU A 101 7.73 -0.96 -8.93
C LEU A 101 7.47 -2.20 -9.78
N LEU A 102 6.48 -2.99 -9.42
CA LEU A 102 6.02 -4.16 -10.16
C LEU A 102 4.51 -4.12 -10.32
N ASN A 103 4.03 -4.18 -11.56
CA ASN A 103 2.62 -4.48 -11.83
C ASN A 103 2.46 -6.02 -11.90
N PRO A 104 1.75 -6.64 -10.95
CA PRO A 104 1.65 -8.11 -10.89
C PRO A 104 0.86 -8.72 -12.05
N LEU A 105 -0.05 -7.96 -12.66
CA LEU A 105 -0.86 -8.42 -13.80
C LEU A 105 -0.08 -8.42 -15.11
N THR A 106 0.63 -7.32 -15.39
CA THR A 106 1.35 -7.14 -16.66
C THR A 106 2.80 -7.56 -16.59
N ARG A 107 3.36 -7.73 -15.38
CA ARG A 107 4.78 -7.95 -15.09
C ARG A 107 5.67 -6.77 -15.50
N ALA A 108 5.08 -5.63 -15.78
CA ALA A 108 5.86 -4.43 -16.03
C ALA A 108 6.60 -4.02 -14.76
N THR A 109 7.84 -3.57 -14.94
CA THR A 109 8.68 -3.06 -13.85
C THR A 109 9.15 -1.65 -14.16
N ARG A 110 9.33 -0.85 -13.11
CA ARG A 110 9.94 0.48 -13.17
C ARG A 110 10.86 0.66 -11.95
N PRO A 111 12.05 1.22 -12.12
CA PRO A 111 12.90 1.57 -10.98
C PRO A 111 12.41 2.85 -10.31
N LEU A 112 12.65 2.97 -9.02
CA LEU A 112 12.71 4.22 -8.27
C LEU A 112 14.17 4.46 -7.84
N PRO A 113 14.55 5.68 -7.42
CA PRO A 113 15.88 5.92 -6.90
C PRO A 113 16.20 4.94 -5.75
N PRO A 114 17.41 4.37 -5.72
CA PRO A 114 17.78 3.33 -4.76
C PRO A 114 17.89 3.86 -3.33
N LEU A 115 17.99 2.95 -2.33
CA LEU A 115 18.09 3.33 -0.92
C LEU A 115 19.27 4.27 -0.61
N HIS A 116 20.40 4.10 -1.30
CA HIS A 116 21.55 4.98 -1.08
C HIS A 116 21.40 6.37 -1.69
N ALA A 117 20.31 6.64 -2.41
CA ALA A 117 19.98 7.96 -2.95
C ALA A 117 19.10 8.80 -2.00
N PHE A 118 18.82 8.31 -0.78
CA PHE A 118 18.18 9.12 0.25
C PHE A 118 19.18 10.07 0.90
N PRO A 119 18.75 11.33 1.24
CA PRO A 119 19.66 12.36 1.72
C PRO A 119 20.40 12.01 3.02
N ASN A 120 19.84 11.17 3.87
CA ASN A 120 20.46 10.73 5.13
C ASN A 120 21.34 9.49 5.01
N VAL A 121 21.44 8.88 3.83
CA VAL A 121 22.38 7.79 3.58
C VAL A 121 23.72 8.36 3.17
N VAL A 122 24.66 8.42 4.12
CA VAL A 122 25.97 9.06 3.95
C VAL A 122 26.92 8.22 3.11
N ALA A 123 26.84 6.88 3.26
CA ALA A 123 27.66 5.96 2.50
C ALA A 123 26.96 4.60 2.33
N PHE A 124 27.30 3.95 1.24
CA PHE A 124 26.91 2.57 0.94
C PHE A 124 28.08 1.82 0.34
N ASP A 125 28.47 0.70 0.95
CA ASP A 125 29.57 -0.14 0.46
C ASP A 125 29.26 -1.62 0.72
N HIS A 126 29.05 -2.39 -0.33
CA HIS A 126 28.83 -3.83 -0.27
C HIS A 126 29.97 -4.64 0.35
N ALA A 127 31.19 -4.09 0.35
CA ALA A 127 32.35 -4.77 0.95
C ALA A 127 32.31 -4.77 2.48
N ASN A 128 31.57 -3.85 3.09
CA ASN A 128 31.42 -3.74 4.55
C ASN A 128 30.32 -4.66 5.07
N VAL A 129 30.50 -5.97 4.95
CA VAL A 129 29.50 -6.97 5.34
C VAL A 129 29.01 -6.76 6.77
N GLY A 130 27.67 -6.63 6.94
CA GLY A 130 27.00 -6.38 8.21
C GLY A 130 26.89 -4.90 8.59
N ARG A 131 27.52 -4.00 7.83
CA ARG A 131 27.50 -2.53 8.00
C ARG A 131 27.58 -1.81 6.67
N GLU A 132 26.80 -2.30 5.70
CA GLU A 132 26.86 -1.84 4.31
C GLU A 132 26.40 -0.40 4.14
N TYR A 133 25.51 0.07 5.03
CA TYR A 133 25.01 1.44 5.02
C TYR A 133 25.48 2.24 6.22
N LEU A 134 25.81 3.50 5.98
CA LEU A 134 26.03 4.50 7.02
C LEU A 134 24.94 5.57 6.90
N ILE A 135 24.14 5.73 7.96
CA ILE A 135 22.98 6.61 7.99
C ILE A 135 23.20 7.71 9.03
N GLN A 136 22.87 8.93 8.67
CA GLN A 136 22.87 10.07 9.58
C GLN A 136 21.45 10.26 10.16
N ASN A 137 21.35 10.38 11.48
CA ASN A 137 20.10 10.77 12.13
C ASN A 137 19.94 12.31 12.12
N PRO A 138 18.75 12.85 12.45
CA PRO A 138 18.50 14.29 12.50
C PRO A 138 19.42 15.09 13.44
N TYR A 139 19.99 14.42 14.45
CA TYR A 139 20.89 15.03 15.45
C TYR A 139 22.38 14.93 15.06
N GLY A 140 22.67 14.50 13.83
CA GLY A 140 24.05 14.37 13.33
C GLY A 140 24.78 13.08 13.72
N GLY A 141 24.16 12.19 14.52
CA GLY A 141 24.74 10.88 14.86
C GLY A 141 24.76 9.95 13.65
N LEU A 142 25.82 9.13 13.53
CA LEU A 142 26.00 8.16 12.47
C LEU A 142 25.73 6.75 12.98
N TYR A 143 24.94 5.98 12.23
CA TYR A 143 24.56 4.61 12.53
C TYR A 143 24.83 3.71 11.33
N ALA A 144 25.42 2.55 11.59
CA ALA A 144 25.62 1.54 10.56
C ALA A 144 24.44 0.54 10.55
N PHE A 145 23.95 0.27 9.35
CA PHE A 145 22.89 -0.72 9.10
C PHE A 145 23.38 -1.76 8.09
N ASN A 146 22.98 -3.00 8.27
CA ASN A 146 23.17 -4.02 7.27
C ASN A 146 22.04 -4.01 6.21
N LEU A 147 22.21 -4.77 5.13
CA LEU A 147 21.25 -4.87 4.02
C LEU A 147 19.85 -5.27 4.51
N ARG A 148 19.76 -6.22 5.44
CA ARG A 148 18.49 -6.72 5.98
C ARG A 148 17.78 -5.68 6.85
N GLN A 149 18.50 -5.01 7.75
CA GLN A 149 17.95 -3.93 8.55
C GLN A 149 17.41 -2.79 7.68
N MET A 150 18.18 -2.40 6.64
CA MET A 150 17.71 -1.38 5.69
C MET A 150 16.45 -1.84 4.96
N CYS A 151 16.39 -3.09 4.51
CA CYS A 151 15.21 -3.63 3.86
C CYS A 151 14.00 -3.62 4.81
N ASN A 152 14.18 -3.99 6.07
CA ASN A 152 13.07 -4.21 6.99
C ASN A 152 12.54 -2.94 7.66
N SER A 153 13.39 -1.94 7.95
CA SER A 153 13.02 -0.83 8.82
C SER A 153 13.14 0.58 8.21
N PHE A 154 13.90 0.74 7.09
CA PHE A 154 14.20 2.07 6.58
C PHE A 154 13.01 2.76 5.92
N LEU A 155 12.25 2.03 5.07
CA LEU A 155 11.04 2.54 4.44
C LEU A 155 9.80 2.00 5.18
N GLY A 156 8.94 2.89 5.63
CA GLY A 156 7.62 2.53 6.16
C GLY A 156 6.65 2.21 5.02
N LYS A 157 6.20 3.23 4.33
CA LYS A 157 5.20 3.14 3.25
C LYS A 157 5.57 4.03 2.07
N VAL A 158 5.26 3.58 0.86
CA VAL A 158 5.46 4.36 -0.38
C VAL A 158 4.18 4.40 -1.19
N VAL A 159 3.75 5.59 -1.59
CA VAL A 159 2.53 5.82 -2.38
C VAL A 159 2.88 6.58 -3.66
N LEU A 160 2.24 6.22 -4.77
CA LEU A 160 2.43 6.87 -6.08
C LEU A 160 1.33 7.90 -6.34
N SER A 161 1.64 8.95 -7.10
CA SER A 161 0.67 9.95 -7.54
C SER A 161 -0.23 9.45 -8.68
N ALA A 162 0.28 8.54 -9.50
CA ALA A 162 -0.42 7.97 -10.65
C ALA A 162 0.14 6.60 -11.02
N SER A 163 -0.56 5.89 -11.92
CA SER A 163 -0.03 4.66 -12.52
C SER A 163 1.15 4.96 -13.43
N PRO A 164 2.32 4.32 -13.21
CA PRO A 164 3.50 4.45 -14.07
C PRO A 164 3.31 4.01 -15.54
N THR A 165 2.21 3.35 -15.85
CA THR A 165 1.87 2.98 -17.24
C THR A 165 1.06 4.07 -17.95
N LEU A 166 0.24 4.81 -17.19
CA LEU A 166 -0.66 5.83 -17.72
C LEU A 166 0.00 7.20 -17.76
N ASN A 167 0.89 7.47 -16.84
CA ASN A 167 1.56 8.75 -16.73
C ASN A 167 3.05 8.53 -16.43
N ASP A 168 3.91 8.87 -17.38
CA ASP A 168 5.36 8.79 -17.19
C ASP A 168 5.87 9.88 -16.22
N ASP A 169 5.10 10.96 -15.99
CA ASP A 169 5.40 11.98 -14.96
C ASP A 169 4.75 11.66 -13.63
N PHE A 170 4.93 10.46 -13.12
CA PHE A 170 4.46 10.10 -11.78
C PHE A 170 5.49 10.48 -10.71
N ALA A 171 5.00 10.70 -9.51
CA ALA A 171 5.81 10.92 -8.32
C ALA A 171 5.53 9.85 -7.28
N ALA A 172 6.46 9.71 -6.34
CA ALA A 172 6.31 8.86 -5.16
C ALA A 172 6.58 9.65 -3.88
N LEU A 173 5.75 9.43 -2.86
CA LEU A 173 5.97 9.92 -1.51
C LEU A 173 6.17 8.72 -0.59
N ALA A 174 7.24 8.77 0.22
CA ALA A 174 7.63 7.71 1.13
C ALA A 174 7.68 8.21 2.58
N ILE A 175 7.29 7.36 3.52
CA ILE A 175 7.59 7.52 4.94
C ILE A 175 8.93 6.83 5.20
N VAL A 176 9.93 7.57 5.72
CA VAL A 176 11.27 7.09 6.02
C VAL A 176 11.50 7.13 7.52
N GLY A 177 11.75 5.96 8.12
CA GLY A 177 11.65 5.84 9.57
C GLY A 177 10.24 6.23 10.01
N GLN A 178 10.14 6.94 11.13
CA GLN A 178 8.85 7.45 11.61
C GLN A 178 8.66 8.96 11.38
N ASN A 179 9.73 9.69 11.05
CA ASN A 179 9.73 11.15 11.15
C ASN A 179 9.91 11.89 9.82
N ASN A 180 10.28 11.20 8.75
CA ASN A 180 10.60 11.87 7.50
C ASN A 180 9.64 11.49 6.38
N LEU A 181 9.21 12.50 5.63
CA LEU A 181 8.58 12.31 4.32
C LEU A 181 9.64 12.52 3.25
N ALA A 182 9.80 11.56 2.36
CA ALA A 182 10.71 11.65 1.24
C ALA A 182 9.94 11.60 -0.07
N PHE A 183 10.32 12.46 -0.99
CA PHE A 183 9.68 12.61 -2.29
C PHE A 183 10.66 12.30 -3.41
N CYS A 184 10.19 11.62 -4.45
CA CYS A 184 10.88 11.55 -5.74
C CYS A 184 9.88 11.67 -6.89
N ARG A 185 10.38 12.09 -8.06
CA ARG A 185 9.64 12.11 -9.31
C ARG A 185 10.33 11.19 -10.31
N ASN A 186 9.57 10.51 -11.16
CA ASN A 186 10.14 9.68 -12.20
C ASN A 186 11.12 10.46 -13.06
N GLY A 187 12.28 9.85 -13.38
CA GLY A 187 13.36 10.50 -14.11
C GLY A 187 14.38 11.27 -13.24
N TYR A 188 14.17 11.36 -11.93
CA TYR A 188 15.17 11.85 -10.99
C TYR A 188 15.93 10.70 -10.34
N ASP A 189 17.19 10.90 -10.02
CA ASP A 189 18.07 9.85 -9.48
C ASP A 189 18.16 9.85 -7.95
N SER A 190 17.44 10.77 -7.29
CA SER A 190 17.53 10.97 -5.83
C SER A 190 16.17 11.22 -5.20
N TRP A 191 16.08 10.94 -3.91
CA TRP A 191 15.00 11.35 -3.03
C TRP A 191 15.34 12.70 -2.40
N ILE A 192 14.32 13.48 -2.07
CA ILE A 192 14.45 14.70 -1.25
C ILE A 192 13.57 14.58 -0.02
N PHE A 193 14.03 15.06 1.12
CA PHE A 193 13.18 15.16 2.30
C PHE A 193 12.29 16.41 2.23
N LEU A 194 11.04 16.22 2.68
CA LEU A 194 10.02 17.26 2.73
C LEU A 194 9.84 17.78 4.16
N ASN A 195 10.93 17.95 4.88
CA ASN A 195 10.85 18.49 6.23
C ASN A 195 10.46 19.96 6.13
N GLY A 196 9.41 20.36 6.87
CA GLY A 196 9.09 21.77 7.08
C GLY A 196 10.21 22.48 7.83
N GLU A 197 10.21 23.82 7.77
CA GLU A 197 11.21 24.64 8.47
C GLU A 197 11.12 24.55 10.01
N GLU A 198 10.08 23.93 10.55
CA GLU A 198 9.86 23.76 11.98
C GLU A 198 10.38 22.39 12.43
N GLU A 199 11.20 22.41 13.49
CA GLU A 199 11.82 21.22 14.14
C GLU A 199 10.81 20.30 14.84
N GLU A 200 9.51 20.42 14.59
CA GLU A 200 8.52 19.52 15.19
C GLU A 200 8.65 18.11 14.59
N MET A 201 9.04 17.18 15.43
CA MET A 201 9.13 15.76 15.09
C MET A 201 7.72 15.19 14.93
N ASN A 202 7.16 15.32 13.73
CA ASN A 202 5.92 14.65 13.37
C ASN A 202 6.20 13.17 13.13
N CYS A 203 5.59 12.29 13.92
CA CYS A 203 5.61 10.84 13.65
C CYS A 203 4.58 10.54 12.58
N TRP A 204 5.04 10.42 11.32
CA TRP A 204 4.17 10.12 10.19
C TRP A 204 3.76 8.64 10.19
N GLU A 205 2.46 8.40 10.14
CA GLU A 205 1.88 7.05 10.21
C GLU A 205 1.38 6.55 8.85
N ASP A 206 0.74 7.43 8.08
CA ASP A 206 0.19 7.04 6.78
C ASP A 206 0.29 8.16 5.75
N VAL A 207 0.27 7.74 4.49
CA VAL A 207 0.24 8.62 3.33
C VAL A 207 -0.74 8.10 2.28
N VAL A 208 -1.50 9.00 1.67
CA VAL A 208 -2.44 8.71 0.59
C VAL A 208 -2.34 9.77 -0.50
N ASN A 209 -2.55 9.37 -1.76
CA ASN A 209 -2.72 10.33 -2.85
C ASN A 209 -4.21 10.53 -3.15
N TYR A 210 -4.62 11.77 -3.28
CA TYR A 210 -5.98 12.13 -3.64
C TYR A 210 -5.98 13.39 -4.52
N ASN A 211 -6.61 13.31 -5.69
CA ASN A 211 -6.71 14.40 -6.66
C ASN A 211 -5.34 15.06 -7.01
N GLY A 212 -4.29 14.24 -7.13
CA GLY A 212 -2.96 14.72 -7.49
C GLY A 212 -2.14 15.27 -6.33
N LEU A 213 -2.72 15.42 -5.13
CA LEU A 213 -2.03 15.81 -3.91
C LEU A 213 -1.72 14.60 -3.04
N PHE A 214 -0.57 14.63 -2.36
CA PHE A 214 -0.32 13.68 -1.29
C PHE A 214 -0.74 14.26 0.05
N PHE A 215 -1.36 13.44 0.87
CA PHE A 215 -1.74 13.75 2.24
C PHE A 215 -1.05 12.75 3.16
N ALA A 216 -0.21 13.22 4.05
CA ALA A 216 0.35 12.40 5.12
C ALA A 216 -0.29 12.78 6.44
N VAL A 217 -0.55 11.78 7.30
CA VAL A 217 -1.08 12.00 8.64
C VAL A 217 -0.07 11.53 9.68
N SER A 218 0.09 12.32 10.74
CA SER A 218 0.92 11.95 11.88
C SER A 218 0.09 11.25 12.96
N LYS A 219 0.77 10.62 13.90
CA LYS A 219 0.15 10.02 15.10
C LYS A 219 -0.67 11.04 15.90
N GLY A 220 -0.26 12.30 15.91
CA GLY A 220 -1.00 13.42 16.53
C GLY A 220 -2.15 13.97 15.70
N GLY A 221 -2.42 13.43 14.51
CA GLY A 221 -3.47 13.92 13.61
C GLY A 221 -3.06 15.11 12.73
N THR A 222 -1.84 15.64 12.86
CA THR A 222 -1.30 16.67 11.96
C THR A 222 -1.29 16.16 10.53
N ILE A 223 -1.64 17.03 9.58
CA ILE A 223 -1.70 16.68 8.15
C ILE A 223 -0.60 17.43 7.41
N ALA A 224 0.20 16.72 6.63
CA ALA A 224 1.04 17.33 5.59
C ALA A 224 0.35 17.18 4.24
N VAL A 225 0.18 18.29 3.53
CA VAL A 225 -0.31 18.32 2.15
C VAL A 225 0.87 18.64 1.24
N CYS A 226 1.17 17.73 0.33
CA CYS A 226 2.28 17.86 -0.61
C CYS A 226 1.72 17.99 -2.03
N ASP A 227 1.93 19.14 -2.64
CA ASP A 227 1.57 19.42 -4.02
C ASP A 227 2.74 19.09 -4.95
N ALA A 228 2.58 18.00 -5.68
CA ALA A 228 3.53 17.50 -6.67
C ALA A 228 3.15 17.90 -8.10
N GLY A 229 2.39 18.98 -8.30
CA GLY A 229 1.91 19.41 -9.61
C GLY A 229 3.01 19.60 -10.66
N GLU A 230 2.60 19.68 -11.94
CA GLU A 230 3.54 19.84 -13.05
C GLU A 230 4.47 21.05 -12.84
N GLY A 231 5.77 20.84 -12.98
CA GLY A 231 6.80 21.89 -12.84
C GLY A 231 7.15 22.28 -11.41
N CYS A 232 6.53 21.72 -10.37
CA CYS A 232 6.88 21.95 -8.97
C CYS A 232 7.95 20.96 -8.51
N PHE A 233 9.22 21.38 -8.51
CA PHE A 233 10.28 20.62 -7.87
C PHE A 233 11.25 21.60 -7.17
N PRO A 234 11.46 21.49 -5.86
CA PRO A 234 10.80 20.58 -4.92
C PRO A 234 9.30 20.84 -4.80
N PRO A 235 8.49 19.83 -4.41
CA PRO A 235 7.04 20.01 -4.22
C PRO A 235 6.76 21.00 -3.08
N ARG A 236 5.60 21.67 -3.15
CA ARG A 236 5.16 22.53 -2.06
C ARG A 236 4.55 21.69 -0.94
N VAL A 237 4.99 21.91 0.28
CA VAL A 237 4.46 21.24 1.47
C VAL A 237 3.77 22.25 2.38
N SER A 238 2.56 21.95 2.81
CA SER A 238 1.82 22.71 3.81
C SER A 238 1.51 21.81 5.00
N ILE A 239 1.93 22.22 6.18
CA ILE A 239 1.61 21.52 7.44
C ILE A 239 0.36 22.13 8.04
N ILE A 240 -0.61 21.31 8.34
CA ILE A 240 -1.91 21.69 8.92
C ILE A 240 -1.99 21.07 10.31
N GLN A 241 -1.84 21.90 11.31
CA GLN A 241 -2.06 21.47 12.69
C GLN A 241 -3.55 21.30 12.93
N THR A 242 -3.92 20.15 13.48
CA THR A 242 -5.29 19.83 13.79
C THR A 242 -5.48 19.58 15.28
N THR A 243 -6.68 19.77 15.77
CA THR A 243 -7.03 19.37 17.13
C THR A 243 -7.68 18.00 17.11
N THR A 244 -7.13 17.08 17.88
CA THR A 244 -7.66 15.74 18.07
C THR A 244 -8.48 15.72 19.36
N PRO A 245 -9.71 15.17 19.37
CA PRO A 245 -10.54 15.08 20.58
C PRO A 245 -10.07 13.99 21.57
N PHE A 246 -9.02 13.27 21.27
CA PHE A 246 -8.54 12.12 22.03
C PHE A 246 -7.01 12.23 22.19
N GLY A 247 -6.54 11.69 23.29
CA GLY A 247 -5.12 11.43 23.48
C GLY A 247 -4.63 10.39 22.46
N PHE A 248 -3.34 10.14 22.42
CA PHE A 248 -2.67 9.17 21.53
C PHE A 248 -3.12 7.72 21.76
N ALA A 249 -4.45 7.48 21.82
CA ALA A 249 -5.01 6.16 21.98
C ALA A 249 -5.13 5.50 20.59
N GLY A 250 -4.46 4.39 20.42
CA GLY A 250 -4.45 3.62 19.18
C GLY A 250 -3.04 3.36 18.68
N ASP A 251 -2.90 2.25 17.98
CA ASP A 251 -1.58 1.71 17.64
C ASP A 251 -1.18 2.03 16.20
N ILE A 252 -2.15 2.06 15.27
CA ILE A 252 -1.90 2.31 13.86
C ILE A 252 -2.94 3.29 13.29
N HIS A 253 -2.48 4.26 12.51
CA HIS A 253 -3.32 5.27 11.89
C HIS A 253 -3.33 5.13 10.37
N TYR A 254 -4.50 5.29 9.76
CA TYR A 254 -4.66 5.28 8.30
C TYR A 254 -5.40 6.53 7.83
N ALA A 255 -4.91 7.11 6.75
CA ALA A 255 -5.59 8.17 6.01
C ALA A 255 -6.39 7.55 4.86
N VAL A 256 -7.65 7.93 4.70
CA VAL A 256 -8.50 7.45 3.60
C VAL A 256 -9.34 8.60 3.07
N PHE A 257 -9.40 8.76 1.75
CA PHE A 257 -10.44 9.61 1.13
C PHE A 257 -11.65 8.77 0.75
N SER A 258 -12.82 9.17 1.22
CA SER A 258 -14.10 8.49 0.97
C SER A 258 -15.16 9.49 0.60
N ALA A 259 -15.70 9.41 -0.63
CA ALA A 259 -16.71 10.32 -1.16
C ALA A 259 -16.35 11.82 -1.06
N GLY A 260 -15.07 12.15 -1.18
CA GLY A 260 -14.54 13.52 -1.06
C GLY A 260 -14.13 13.94 0.35
N ASP A 261 -14.51 13.19 1.36
CA ASP A 261 -14.13 13.44 2.75
C ASP A 261 -12.80 12.75 3.10
N MET A 262 -11.95 13.43 3.84
CA MET A 262 -10.76 12.83 4.44
C MET A 262 -11.14 12.17 5.77
N LEU A 263 -10.83 10.89 5.88
CA LEU A 263 -11.04 10.09 7.08
C LEU A 263 -9.68 9.73 7.70
N LEU A 264 -9.64 9.73 9.02
CA LEU A 264 -8.57 9.15 9.84
C LEU A 264 -9.15 7.92 10.53
N LEU A 265 -8.55 6.78 10.29
CA LEU A 265 -8.88 5.52 10.98
C LEU A 265 -7.80 5.24 12.00
N ILE A 266 -8.21 4.93 13.21
CA ILE A 266 -7.33 4.53 14.30
C ILE A 266 -7.63 3.07 14.62
N ARG A 267 -6.66 2.19 14.38
CA ARG A 267 -6.72 0.76 14.70
C ARG A 267 -6.20 0.55 16.09
N VAL A 268 -6.95 -0.19 16.90
CA VAL A 268 -6.61 -0.53 18.28
C VAL A 268 -6.21 -1.99 18.35
N LEU A 269 -5.02 -2.25 18.89
CA LEU A 269 -4.48 -3.59 19.08
C LEU A 269 -4.56 -4.01 20.54
N ASP A 270 -4.86 -5.28 20.77
CA ASP A 270 -4.64 -5.97 22.03
C ASP A 270 -3.26 -6.65 21.92
N GLN A 271 -2.33 -6.24 22.76
CA GLN A 271 -0.95 -6.73 22.77
C GLN A 271 -0.76 -7.56 24.04
N ASP A 272 -0.51 -8.84 23.87
CA ASP A 272 -0.19 -9.73 24.98
C ASP A 272 1.32 -9.95 25.04
N PHE A 273 1.93 -9.41 26.07
CA PHE A 273 3.32 -9.68 26.44
C PHE A 273 3.32 -10.90 27.36
N SER A 274 3.21 -12.10 26.81
CA SER A 274 3.27 -13.31 27.64
C SER A 274 4.70 -13.49 28.17
N ASP A 275 4.89 -13.15 29.45
CA ASP A 275 6.07 -13.49 30.26
C ASP A 275 6.16 -15.00 30.46
N HIS A 276 6.47 -15.75 29.43
CA HIS A 276 6.92 -17.13 29.57
C HIS A 276 8.42 -17.08 29.86
N ALA A 277 8.75 -17.18 31.14
CA ALA A 277 10.11 -17.20 31.63
C ALA A 277 10.93 -18.29 30.92
N GLY A 278 11.78 -17.89 29.97
CA GLY A 278 12.85 -18.74 29.44
C GLY A 278 12.90 -18.99 27.97
N GLU A 279 11.91 -18.58 27.16
CA GLU A 279 11.97 -18.62 25.69
C GLU A 279 11.64 -17.24 25.17
N GLU A 280 12.23 -16.83 24.03
CA GLU A 280 12.04 -15.55 23.38
C GLU A 280 10.54 -15.19 23.34
N SER A 281 10.18 -14.05 23.94
CA SER A 281 8.78 -13.63 24.09
C SER A 281 8.19 -13.28 22.72
N ASP A 282 7.38 -14.18 22.17
CA ASP A 282 6.62 -13.93 20.98
C ASP A 282 5.58 -12.81 21.26
N LEU A 283 5.75 -11.66 20.65
CA LEU A 283 4.74 -10.61 20.70
C LEU A 283 3.51 -11.08 19.92
N VAL A 284 2.44 -11.42 20.66
CA VAL A 284 1.15 -11.74 20.07
C VAL A 284 0.27 -10.49 20.15
N TYR A 285 -0.15 -10.00 18.99
CA TYR A 285 -1.11 -8.89 18.92
C TYR A 285 -2.29 -9.25 18.01
N ARG A 286 -3.42 -8.60 18.25
CA ARG A 286 -4.60 -8.70 17.42
C ARG A 286 -5.40 -7.40 17.43
N THR A 287 -6.05 -7.11 16.34
CA THR A 287 -7.01 -6.01 16.25
C THR A 287 -8.21 -6.27 17.14
N VAL A 288 -8.54 -5.30 17.98
CA VAL A 288 -9.76 -5.32 18.81
C VAL A 288 -10.80 -4.32 18.33
N GLY A 289 -10.41 -3.34 17.50
CA GLY A 289 -11.36 -2.38 16.95
C GLY A 289 -10.74 -1.30 16.07
N PHE A 290 -11.63 -0.48 15.54
CA PHE A 290 -11.30 0.74 14.81
C PHE A 290 -12.15 1.89 15.32
N GLU A 291 -11.55 3.06 15.39
CA GLU A 291 -12.24 4.34 15.50
C GLU A 291 -12.07 5.12 14.19
N VAL A 292 -13.14 5.79 13.77
CA VAL A 292 -13.13 6.53 12.51
C VAL A 292 -13.45 8.00 12.78
N PHE A 293 -12.67 8.88 12.19
CA PHE A 293 -12.84 10.32 12.31
C PHE A 293 -12.83 10.96 10.92
N LYS A 294 -13.66 11.99 10.76
CA LYS A 294 -13.73 12.79 9.54
C LYS A 294 -13.11 14.17 9.80
N MET A 295 -12.30 14.63 8.87
CA MET A 295 -11.71 15.96 8.93
C MET A 295 -12.73 17.05 8.66
N ASN A 296 -12.88 17.97 9.60
CA ASN A 296 -13.59 19.23 9.40
C ASN A 296 -12.58 20.31 9.00
N TRP A 297 -12.49 20.60 7.73
CA TRP A 297 -11.54 21.57 7.20
C TRP A 297 -11.80 23.02 7.65
N GLY A 298 -13.06 23.35 8.01
CA GLY A 298 -13.40 24.69 8.49
C GLY A 298 -12.94 24.97 9.92
N LEU A 299 -12.93 23.95 10.75
CA LEU A 299 -12.55 24.02 12.17
C LEU A 299 -11.16 23.45 12.43
N LEU A 300 -10.54 22.78 11.46
CA LEU A 300 -9.30 22.01 11.59
C LEU A 300 -9.36 21.00 12.73
N THR A 301 -10.48 20.27 12.82
CA THR A 301 -10.74 19.27 13.86
C THR A 301 -11.14 17.94 13.28
N TRP A 302 -10.77 16.86 13.94
CA TRP A 302 -11.24 15.52 13.65
C TRP A 302 -12.54 15.24 14.41
N GLN A 303 -13.58 14.84 13.70
CA GLN A 303 -14.90 14.55 14.22
C GLN A 303 -15.20 13.06 14.11
N ARG A 304 -15.60 12.44 15.22
CA ARG A 304 -15.90 11.00 15.25
C ARG A 304 -17.07 10.66 14.32
N VAL A 305 -16.93 9.54 13.61
CA VAL A 305 -17.92 8.99 12.70
C VAL A 305 -18.35 7.62 13.22
N GLU A 306 -19.65 7.39 13.37
CA GLU A 306 -20.19 6.13 13.88
C GLU A 306 -20.67 5.19 12.75
N THR A 307 -20.71 5.65 11.50
CA THR A 307 -21.07 4.85 10.34
C THR A 307 -20.39 5.35 9.07
N LEU A 308 -19.99 4.44 8.20
CA LEU A 308 -19.50 4.72 6.86
C LEU A 308 -20.63 4.73 5.81
N GLY A 309 -21.87 4.45 6.23
CA GLY A 309 -23.02 4.33 5.31
C GLY A 309 -22.78 3.22 4.28
N GLU A 310 -22.97 3.54 3.00
CA GLU A 310 -22.76 2.61 1.87
C GLU A 310 -21.28 2.37 1.53
N ARG A 311 -20.33 2.91 2.30
CA ARG A 311 -18.91 2.82 1.98
C ARG A 311 -18.26 1.61 2.62
N VAL A 312 -17.23 1.11 1.93
CA VAL A 312 -16.31 0.09 2.39
C VAL A 312 -14.88 0.60 2.24
N LEU A 313 -14.04 0.35 3.23
CA LEU A 313 -12.65 0.78 3.26
C LEU A 313 -11.71 -0.42 3.24
N PHE A 314 -10.55 -0.26 2.57
CA PHE A 314 -9.47 -1.26 2.52
C PHE A 314 -8.18 -0.59 2.98
N VAL A 315 -7.66 -1.05 4.11
CA VAL A 315 -6.48 -0.46 4.79
C VAL A 315 -5.41 -1.51 5.07
N GLY A 316 -4.18 -1.04 5.29
CA GLY A 316 -2.99 -1.84 5.51
C GLY A 316 -1.76 -1.18 4.90
N GLY A 317 -0.75 -1.98 4.52
CA GLY A 317 0.45 -1.49 3.85
C GLY A 317 0.21 -0.86 2.45
N ASN A 318 -1.00 -0.99 1.89
CA ASN A 318 -1.40 -0.35 0.63
C ASN A 318 -1.74 1.13 0.81
N SER A 319 -1.75 1.91 -0.27
CA SER A 319 -2.49 3.18 -0.32
C SER A 319 -3.96 2.86 -0.03
N SER A 320 -4.52 3.47 1.01
CA SER A 320 -5.86 3.16 1.48
C SER A 320 -6.93 3.45 0.42
N LEU A 321 -7.96 2.59 0.34
CA LEU A 321 -8.97 2.65 -0.71
C LEU A 321 -10.37 2.72 -0.12
N SER A 322 -11.29 3.39 -0.82
CA SER A 322 -12.70 3.45 -0.47
C SER A 322 -13.58 3.20 -1.69
N PHE A 323 -14.61 2.36 -1.53
CA PHE A 323 -15.58 2.03 -2.58
C PHE A 323 -17.02 2.18 -2.05
N CYS A 324 -17.98 2.31 -2.96
CA CYS A 324 -19.38 2.11 -2.65
C CYS A 324 -19.67 0.60 -2.67
N ALA A 325 -20.15 0.05 -1.58
CA ALA A 325 -20.34 -1.41 -1.48
C ALA A 325 -21.43 -1.92 -2.43
N SER A 326 -22.44 -1.08 -2.76
CA SER A 326 -23.49 -1.43 -3.72
C SER A 326 -22.97 -1.68 -5.14
N ASP A 327 -21.81 -1.15 -5.49
CA ASP A 327 -21.22 -1.31 -6.83
C ASP A 327 -20.52 -2.67 -7.00
N PHE A 328 -20.35 -3.44 -5.92
CA PHE A 328 -19.54 -4.65 -5.92
C PHE A 328 -20.19 -5.82 -5.19
N VAL A 329 -20.03 -6.99 -5.75
CA VAL A 329 -20.32 -8.26 -5.07
C VAL A 329 -19.10 -8.65 -4.23
N GLY A 330 -19.30 -9.23 -3.05
CA GLY A 330 -18.22 -9.77 -2.21
C GLY A 330 -17.69 -8.83 -1.13
N CYS A 331 -18.22 -7.61 -1.01
CA CYS A 331 -17.96 -6.73 0.12
C CYS A 331 -19.28 -6.24 0.76
N SER A 332 -19.18 -5.86 2.02
CA SER A 332 -20.30 -5.34 2.80
C SER A 332 -20.11 -3.86 3.09
N ALA A 333 -21.21 -3.10 3.09
CA ALA A 333 -21.22 -1.71 3.50
C ALA A 333 -20.88 -1.55 4.99
N ASP A 334 -20.45 -0.35 5.37
CA ASP A 334 -20.11 0.01 6.74
C ASP A 334 -19.01 -0.88 7.36
N CYS A 335 -18.05 -1.30 6.51
CA CYS A 335 -16.99 -2.24 6.88
C CYS A 335 -15.60 -1.71 6.55
N ILE A 336 -14.61 -2.13 7.34
CA ILE A 336 -13.18 -1.90 7.14
C ILE A 336 -12.51 -3.25 6.93
N TYR A 337 -11.96 -3.47 5.74
CA TYR A 337 -11.14 -4.62 5.37
C TYR A 337 -9.69 -4.28 5.66
N PHE A 338 -9.05 -4.98 6.59
CA PHE A 338 -7.70 -4.66 7.05
C PHE A 338 -6.74 -5.84 6.87
N THR A 339 -5.46 -5.52 6.69
CA THR A 339 -4.37 -6.48 6.62
C THR A 339 -3.37 -6.27 7.74
N ASP A 340 -2.49 -7.23 7.92
CA ASP A 340 -1.41 -7.17 8.90
C ASP A 340 -0.28 -6.28 8.38
N ASP A 341 -0.04 -5.16 9.04
CA ASP A 341 1.01 -4.19 8.69
C ASP A 341 1.69 -3.56 9.93
N TYR A 342 1.53 -4.21 11.09
CA TYR A 342 2.15 -3.75 12.32
C TYR A 342 3.68 -3.87 12.25
N SER A 343 4.38 -2.73 12.34
CA SER A 343 5.80 -2.64 12.03
C SER A 343 6.73 -3.12 13.15
N GLU A 344 6.31 -3.08 14.40
CA GLU A 344 7.15 -3.51 15.53
C GLU A 344 7.38 -5.02 15.54
N SER A 345 6.51 -5.78 14.87
CA SER A 345 6.65 -7.23 14.70
C SER A 345 7.43 -7.66 13.45
N ASN A 346 7.97 -6.71 12.70
CA ASN A 346 8.74 -7.01 11.48
C ASN A 346 10.18 -7.51 11.76
N ASP A 347 10.56 -7.65 13.02
CA ASP A 347 11.74 -8.43 13.36
C ASP A 347 11.49 -9.89 12.97
N ASP A 348 12.50 -10.54 12.41
CA ASP A 348 12.45 -11.84 11.76
C ASP A 348 11.91 -13.00 12.61
N ASP A 349 11.69 -12.77 13.87
CA ASP A 349 11.34 -13.76 14.90
C ASP A 349 9.87 -13.66 15.35
N ALA A 350 9.04 -12.78 14.74
CA ALA A 350 7.63 -12.69 15.07
C ALA A 350 6.88 -13.97 14.67
N CYS A 351 6.64 -14.82 15.63
CA CYS A 351 5.83 -16.02 15.48
C CYS A 351 4.34 -15.66 15.51
N GLY A 352 3.49 -16.49 14.93
CA GLY A 352 2.05 -16.34 15.02
C GLY A 352 1.35 -16.25 13.67
N LYS A 353 0.09 -15.84 13.71
CA LYS A 353 -0.76 -15.68 12.54
C LYS A 353 -0.82 -14.20 12.14
N HIS A 354 -1.00 -13.94 10.85
CA HIS A 354 -1.29 -12.59 10.38
C HIS A 354 -2.60 -12.07 10.96
N ASP A 355 -2.59 -10.81 11.40
CA ASP A 355 -3.77 -10.11 11.91
C ASP A 355 -4.49 -9.40 10.76
N LEU A 356 -5.49 -10.07 10.19
CA LEU A 356 -6.29 -9.58 9.06
C LEU A 356 -7.75 -9.97 9.21
N GLY A 357 -8.65 -9.13 8.70
CA GLY A 357 -10.08 -9.39 8.84
C GLY A 357 -10.96 -8.29 8.25
N VAL A 358 -12.23 -8.37 8.63
CA VAL A 358 -13.26 -7.39 8.32
C VAL A 358 -13.83 -6.87 9.62
N PHE A 359 -13.66 -5.59 9.89
CA PHE A 359 -14.29 -4.91 11.02
C PHE A 359 -15.60 -4.25 10.56
N ARG A 360 -16.69 -4.50 11.27
CA ARG A 360 -17.99 -3.86 11.05
C ARG A 360 -18.16 -2.69 12.00
N LEU A 361 -18.32 -1.50 11.45
CA LEU A 361 -18.38 -0.30 12.29
C LEU A 361 -19.64 -0.25 13.16
N ARG A 362 -20.75 -0.78 12.67
CA ARG A 362 -22.05 -0.75 13.32
C ARG A 362 -22.11 -1.51 14.64
N ASP A 363 -21.60 -2.73 14.68
CA ASP A 363 -21.67 -3.64 15.84
C ASP A 363 -20.29 -3.94 16.44
N LYS A 364 -19.24 -3.34 15.86
CA LYS A 364 -17.83 -3.48 16.27
C LYS A 364 -17.32 -4.93 16.26
N SER A 365 -17.94 -5.77 15.45
CA SER A 365 -17.51 -7.15 15.30
C SER A 365 -16.33 -7.26 14.29
N ILE A 366 -15.50 -8.27 14.49
CA ILE A 366 -14.40 -8.63 13.59
C ILE A 366 -14.66 -10.03 13.05
N GLU A 367 -14.67 -10.17 11.74
CA GLU A 367 -14.83 -11.43 11.03
C GLU A 367 -13.56 -11.78 10.24
N PRO A 368 -13.22 -13.07 10.13
CA PRO A 368 -12.12 -13.48 9.27
C PRO A 368 -12.47 -13.25 7.79
N LEU A 369 -11.44 -12.97 6.97
CA LEU A 369 -11.62 -12.92 5.52
C LEU A 369 -11.97 -14.31 4.95
N PRO A 370 -12.76 -14.41 3.87
CA PRO A 370 -13.18 -15.71 3.30
C PRO A 370 -12.03 -16.63 2.87
N CYS A 371 -10.88 -16.04 2.51
CA CYS A 371 -9.67 -16.79 2.14
C CYS A 371 -8.86 -17.29 3.33
N PHE A 372 -9.25 -16.94 4.56
CA PHE A 372 -8.48 -17.23 5.75
C PHE A 372 -8.69 -18.69 6.20
N ASN A 373 -7.72 -19.53 5.89
CA ASN A 373 -7.63 -20.86 6.48
C ASN A 373 -6.70 -20.79 7.71
N GLN A 374 -7.27 -20.98 8.90
CA GLN A 374 -6.58 -20.86 10.19
C GLN A 374 -5.24 -21.63 10.30
N ASN A 375 -5.04 -22.64 9.46
CA ASN A 375 -3.86 -23.52 9.52
C ASN A 375 -2.71 -23.11 8.59
N SER A 376 -2.88 -22.13 7.70
CA SER A 376 -1.90 -21.81 6.66
C SER A 376 -1.31 -20.41 6.69
N CYS A 377 -1.78 -19.53 7.58
CA CYS A 377 -1.37 -18.13 7.63
C CYS A 377 -0.30 -17.86 8.69
N SER A 378 0.85 -18.51 8.58
CA SER A 378 2.00 -18.28 9.47
C SER A 378 2.85 -17.11 8.98
N ARG A 379 3.20 -16.15 9.84
CA ARG A 379 4.11 -15.03 9.55
C ARG A 379 5.46 -15.46 9.01
N LEU A 380 5.97 -16.61 9.46
CA LEU A 380 7.25 -17.17 9.04
C LEU A 380 7.36 -17.53 7.55
N ARG A 381 6.24 -17.64 6.83
CA ARG A 381 6.22 -18.17 5.45
C ARG A 381 5.74 -17.19 4.40
N TRP A 382 5.30 -15.98 4.77
CA TRP A 382 4.53 -15.11 3.87
C TRP A 382 5.05 -13.68 3.91
N PRO A 383 5.13 -12.99 2.76
CA PRO A 383 5.19 -11.54 2.79
C PRO A 383 3.92 -11.04 3.48
N LEU A 384 4.00 -9.91 4.17
CA LEU A 384 2.84 -9.28 4.78
C LEU A 384 1.71 -9.18 3.75
N PRO A 385 0.49 -9.60 4.07
CA PRO A 385 -0.63 -9.52 3.15
C PRO A 385 -0.93 -8.06 2.83
N ILE A 386 -1.17 -7.76 1.56
CA ILE A 386 -1.41 -6.39 1.10
C ILE A 386 -2.53 -6.36 0.06
N TRP A 387 -3.34 -5.30 0.08
CA TRP A 387 -4.35 -5.07 -0.95
C TRP A 387 -3.71 -4.49 -2.22
N VAL A 388 -4.10 -5.03 -3.35
CA VAL A 388 -3.61 -4.61 -4.68
C VAL A 388 -4.79 -4.37 -5.60
N SER A 389 -4.99 -3.15 -6.06
CA SER A 389 -5.99 -2.88 -7.09
C SER A 389 -5.61 -3.60 -8.38
N PRO A 390 -6.44 -4.49 -8.93
CA PRO A 390 -6.14 -5.09 -10.21
C PRO A 390 -6.18 -4.00 -11.28
N ASN A 391 -5.04 -3.67 -11.84
CA ASN A 391 -4.89 -2.64 -12.87
C ASN A 391 -3.94 -3.15 -13.95
N PRO A 392 -4.40 -3.31 -15.20
CA PRO A 392 -3.56 -3.74 -16.33
C PRO A 392 -2.71 -2.59 -16.91
N CYS A 393 -2.84 -1.40 -16.36
CA CYS A 393 -2.19 -0.18 -16.86
C CYS A 393 -1.07 0.31 -15.96
#